data_d6cb812c8e5ec0ac8fde7a5601d6201c
#
_entry.id   d6cb812c8e5ec0ac8fde7a5601d6201c
#
_cell.length_a   1.000
_cell.length_b   1.000
_cell.length_c   1.000
_cell.angle_alpha   90.00
_cell.angle_beta   90.00
_cell.angle_gamma   90.00
#
_symmetry.space_group_name_H-M   'P 1'
#
loop_
_entity.id
_entity.type
_entity.pdbx_description
1 polymer ?
#
loop_
_entity_poly.entity_id
_entity_poly.type
_entity_poly.pdbx_seq_one_letter_code
_entity_poly.pdbx_strand_id
1 'polypeptide(L)'
;MCIRDRNEGPQVLINEDRLFIIYSCGQSWLPTYKLAQLKLKNPDNNLLDRDNWIKSGPVFTGNEEVYGVGHAGFTTSPDGTEHWIVYHTKVDRKPGWERHICLQRFIFDFDGSPYFGKAQPVTVRQPLPSVSGINKRNN
;
A
#
# COMPACT_ATOMS: atom_id res chain seq x y z
N MET A 1 8.87 12.42 8.49
CA MET A 1 7.61 12.75 9.17
C MET A 1 6.65 13.34 8.14
N CYS A 2 5.54 12.66 7.82
CA CYS A 2 4.58 13.09 6.77
C CYS A 2 3.61 14.18 7.26
N ILE A 3 4.08 15.22 7.93
CA ILE A 3 3.20 16.18 8.64
C ILE A 3 2.96 17.47 7.87
N ARG A 4 3.88 17.86 6.99
CA ARG A 4 3.78 19.12 6.21
C ARG A 4 3.96 18.91 4.72
N ASP A 5 4.00 17.65 4.29
CA ASP A 5 4.25 17.30 2.91
C ASP A 5 2.95 17.25 2.10
N ARG A 6 3.12 17.23 0.81
CA ARG A 6 2.02 16.97 -0.11
C ARG A 6 1.50 15.57 0.16
N ASN A 7 0.21 15.44 0.41
CA ASN A 7 -0.49 14.18 0.58
C ASN A 7 -1.47 14.02 -0.56
N GLU A 8 -1.53 12.81 -1.12
CA GLU A 8 -2.40 12.51 -2.27
C GLU A 8 -2.79 11.04 -2.31
N GLY A 9 -3.70 10.70 -3.22
CA GLY A 9 -4.10 9.33 -3.51
C GLY A 9 -4.61 8.55 -2.29
N PRO A 10 -5.52 9.10 -1.46
CA PRO A 10 -6.05 8.36 -0.33
C PRO A 10 -6.90 7.19 -0.80
N GLN A 11 -6.70 6.04 -0.19
CA GLN A 11 -7.48 4.82 -0.41
C GLN A 11 -7.95 4.27 0.93
N VAL A 12 -9.21 3.89 0.99
CA VAL A 12 -9.77 3.21 2.15
C VAL A 12 -9.39 1.74 2.11
N LEU A 13 -8.96 1.22 3.24
CA LEU A 13 -8.70 -0.19 3.44
C LEU A 13 -9.43 -0.64 4.71
N ILE A 14 -10.22 -1.71 4.58
CA ILE A 14 -11.01 -2.26 5.68
C ILE A 14 -10.53 -3.68 5.97
N ASN A 15 -10.35 -3.98 7.23
CA ASN A 15 -10.10 -5.31 7.72
C ASN A 15 -11.02 -5.58 8.92
N GLU A 16 -12.02 -6.44 8.71
CA GLU A 16 -13.09 -6.68 9.69
C GLU A 16 -13.77 -5.36 10.11
N ASP A 17 -13.69 -4.98 11.38
CA ASP A 17 -14.22 -3.74 11.96
C ASP A 17 -13.22 -2.56 11.93
N ARG A 18 -12.01 -2.77 11.40
CA ARG A 18 -10.94 -1.76 11.36
C ARG A 18 -10.92 -1.03 10.04
N LEU A 19 -10.87 0.29 10.13
CA LEU A 19 -10.80 1.17 8.96
C LEU A 19 -9.49 1.94 8.95
N PHE A 20 -8.85 1.91 7.78
CA PHE A 20 -7.62 2.63 7.50
C PHE A 20 -7.79 3.52 6.27
N ILE A 21 -7.13 4.67 6.27
CA ILE A 21 -6.89 5.47 5.07
C ILE A 21 -5.41 5.42 4.79
N ILE A 22 -5.04 4.77 3.70
CA ILE A 22 -3.66 4.72 3.22
C ILE A 22 -3.49 5.83 2.19
N TYR A 23 -2.47 6.65 2.33
CA TYR A 23 -2.24 7.78 1.45
C TYR A 23 -0.75 7.96 1.17
N SER A 24 -0.48 8.58 0.04
CA SER A 24 0.89 8.91 -0.34
C SER A 24 1.34 10.21 0.27
N CYS A 25 2.61 10.28 0.65
CA CYS A 25 3.20 11.49 1.19
C CYS A 25 4.62 11.74 0.67
N GLY A 26 4.95 13.02 0.62
CA GLY A 26 6.18 13.53 0.02
C GLY A 26 5.98 14.00 -1.41
N GLN A 27 7.08 14.28 -2.08
CA GLN A 27 7.08 14.75 -3.45
C GLN A 27 7.11 13.55 -4.40
N SER A 28 6.05 13.36 -5.19
CA SER A 28 5.88 12.17 -6.03
C SER A 28 6.95 11.98 -7.10
N TRP A 29 7.69 13.02 -7.46
CA TRP A 29 8.82 12.96 -8.41
C TRP A 29 10.17 12.64 -7.74
N LEU A 30 10.20 12.49 -6.40
CA LEU A 30 11.42 12.16 -5.65
C LEU A 30 11.48 10.68 -5.24
N PRO A 31 12.67 10.13 -5.04
CA PRO A 31 12.85 8.75 -4.61
C PRO A 31 12.37 8.48 -3.17
N THR A 32 12.07 9.52 -2.41
CA THR A 32 11.62 9.47 -1.02
C THR A 32 10.09 9.42 -0.86
N TYR A 33 9.33 9.39 -1.97
CA TYR A 33 7.89 9.24 -1.97
C TYR A 33 7.49 7.90 -1.32
N LYS A 34 6.43 7.88 -0.51
CA LYS A 34 6.10 6.77 0.37
C LYS A 34 4.63 6.78 0.77
N LEU A 35 4.17 5.71 1.42
CA LEU A 35 2.84 5.62 1.99
C LEU A 35 2.86 5.85 3.51
N ALA A 36 1.81 6.49 3.99
CA ALA A 36 1.47 6.64 5.39
C ALA A 36 0.00 6.23 5.61
N GLN A 37 -0.44 6.17 6.85
CA GLN A 37 -1.82 5.77 7.17
C GLN A 37 -2.46 6.63 8.26
N LEU A 38 -3.78 6.67 8.21
CA LEU A 38 -4.66 6.98 9.32
C LEU A 38 -5.38 5.69 9.71
N LYS A 39 -5.41 5.37 11.00
CA LYS A 39 -6.19 4.26 11.58
C LYS A 39 -7.32 4.85 12.41
N LEU A 40 -8.55 4.45 12.14
CA LEU A 40 -9.70 4.85 12.94
C LEU A 40 -9.61 4.24 14.33
N LYS A 41 -9.86 5.04 15.36
CA LYS A 41 -9.86 4.58 16.77
C LYS A 41 -11.15 3.86 17.14
N ASN A 42 -12.27 4.49 16.80
CA ASN A 42 -13.60 3.98 17.13
C ASN A 42 -14.57 4.24 15.96
N PRO A 43 -15.13 3.19 15.34
CA PRO A 43 -16.06 3.33 14.21
C PRO A 43 -17.39 4.01 14.58
N ASP A 44 -17.81 3.96 15.85
CA ASP A 44 -19.05 4.58 16.32
C ASP A 44 -18.93 6.10 16.49
N ASN A 45 -17.71 6.63 16.53
CA ASN A 45 -17.46 8.05 16.67
C ASN A 45 -17.53 8.79 15.32
N ASN A 46 -17.66 10.10 15.39
CA ASN A 46 -17.69 10.94 14.20
C ASN A 46 -16.38 10.79 13.38
N LEU A 47 -16.54 10.36 12.12
CA LEU A 47 -15.41 10.17 11.19
C LEU A 47 -14.73 11.49 10.80
N LEU A 48 -15.42 12.63 10.96
CA LEU A 48 -14.87 13.96 10.68
C LEU A 48 -14.05 14.52 11.85
N ASP A 49 -14.12 13.88 13.01
CA ASP A 49 -13.28 14.24 14.15
C ASP A 49 -11.85 13.75 13.93
N ARG A 50 -10.92 14.70 13.77
CA ARG A 50 -9.50 14.37 13.59
C ARG A 50 -8.92 13.57 14.77
N ASP A 51 -9.44 13.80 15.97
CA ASP A 51 -8.95 13.13 17.18
C ASP A 51 -9.41 11.66 17.24
N ASN A 52 -10.35 11.26 16.39
CA ASN A 52 -10.74 9.87 16.19
C ASN A 52 -9.77 9.09 15.28
N TRP A 53 -8.71 9.72 14.79
CA TRP A 53 -7.73 9.09 13.92
C TRP A 53 -6.34 9.04 14.53
N ILE A 54 -5.66 7.90 14.35
CA ILE A 54 -4.24 7.75 14.67
C ILE A 54 -3.47 7.86 13.36
N LYS A 55 -2.63 8.88 13.26
CA LYS A 55 -1.74 9.07 12.12
C LYS A 55 -0.42 8.36 12.38
N SER A 56 0.00 7.52 11.45
CA SER A 56 1.27 6.80 11.52
C SER A 56 1.93 6.68 10.15
N GLY A 57 3.21 6.38 10.18
CA GLY A 57 3.99 6.15 8.98
C GLY A 57 5.42 6.66 9.05
N PRO A 58 6.19 6.28 8.03
CA PRO A 58 5.77 5.58 6.81
C PRO A 58 5.39 4.11 7.07
N VAL A 59 4.37 3.62 6.35
CA VAL A 59 3.92 2.21 6.41
C VAL A 59 4.41 1.39 5.22
N PHE A 60 4.82 2.06 4.14
CA PHE A 60 5.44 1.43 2.98
C PHE A 60 6.39 2.41 2.30
N THR A 61 7.63 2.00 2.11
CA THR A 61 8.71 2.84 1.56
C THR A 61 9.51 2.11 0.50
N GLY A 62 10.22 2.88 -0.30
CA GLY A 62 11.32 2.34 -1.11
C GLY A 62 12.47 1.81 -0.25
N ASN A 63 13.45 1.24 -0.92
CA ASN A 63 14.66 0.68 -0.34
C ASN A 63 15.86 0.95 -1.27
N GLU A 64 16.94 0.16 -1.13
CA GLU A 64 18.14 0.35 -1.95
C GLU A 64 17.94 0.08 -3.44
N GLU A 65 16.95 -0.77 -3.78
CA GLU A 65 16.65 -1.19 -5.16
C GLU A 65 15.36 -0.60 -5.72
N VAL A 66 14.47 -0.09 -4.85
CA VAL A 66 13.14 0.41 -5.21
C VAL A 66 12.94 1.81 -4.68
N TYR A 67 12.59 2.75 -5.53
CA TYR A 67 12.53 4.17 -5.18
C TYR A 67 11.13 4.74 -5.35
N GLY A 68 10.74 5.67 -4.47
CA GLY A 68 9.56 6.51 -4.64
C GLY A 68 8.27 5.71 -4.78
N VAL A 69 8.01 4.80 -3.84
CA VAL A 69 6.78 4.00 -3.81
C VAL A 69 5.58 4.84 -3.40
N GLY A 70 4.45 4.66 -4.06
CA GLY A 70 3.23 5.38 -3.67
C GLY A 70 2.08 5.26 -4.64
N HIS A 71 1.06 6.08 -4.40
CA HIS A 71 -0.19 6.15 -5.15
C HIS A 71 -0.83 4.77 -5.29
N ALA A 72 -1.03 4.13 -4.12
CA ALA A 72 -1.45 2.74 -4.04
C ALA A 72 -2.95 2.57 -4.26
N GLY A 73 -3.33 1.40 -4.79
CA GLY A 73 -4.68 0.87 -4.77
C GLY A 73 -4.68 -0.54 -4.17
N PHE A 74 -5.83 -1.00 -3.70
CA PHE A 74 -5.97 -2.29 -3.04
C PHE A 74 -7.01 -3.16 -3.74
N THR A 75 -6.74 -4.45 -3.80
CA THR A 75 -7.67 -5.44 -4.35
C THR A 75 -7.45 -6.79 -3.66
N THR A 76 -8.29 -7.75 -3.98
CA THR A 76 -8.13 -9.15 -3.58
C THR A 76 -7.87 -10.02 -4.81
N SER A 77 -7.34 -11.21 -4.57
CA SER A 77 -7.31 -12.26 -5.62
C SER A 77 -8.73 -12.61 -6.08
N PRO A 78 -8.89 -13.18 -7.29
CA PRO A 78 -10.20 -13.59 -7.81
C PRO A 78 -11.00 -14.54 -6.90
N ASP A 79 -10.32 -15.33 -6.07
CA ASP A 79 -10.96 -16.20 -5.07
C ASP A 79 -11.14 -15.54 -3.69
N GLY A 80 -10.73 -14.28 -3.55
CA GLY A 80 -10.87 -13.50 -2.31
C GLY A 80 -9.92 -13.89 -1.18
N THR A 81 -8.98 -14.81 -1.40
CA THR A 81 -8.13 -15.34 -0.33
C THR A 81 -6.84 -14.56 -0.08
N GLU A 82 -6.45 -13.71 -1.01
CA GLU A 82 -5.22 -12.92 -0.95
C GLU A 82 -5.52 -11.44 -1.08
N HIS A 83 -4.78 -10.62 -0.33
CA HIS A 83 -4.81 -9.16 -0.45
C HIS A 83 -3.63 -8.67 -1.28
N TRP A 84 -3.89 -7.73 -2.17
CA TRP A 84 -2.92 -7.22 -3.11
C TRP A 84 -2.88 -5.68 -3.08
N ILE A 85 -1.66 -5.15 -3.11
CA ILE A 85 -1.39 -3.73 -3.30
C ILE A 85 -0.85 -3.48 -4.70
N VAL A 86 -1.48 -2.56 -5.44
CA VAL A 86 -0.97 -2.00 -6.69
C VAL A 86 -0.38 -0.64 -6.37
N TYR A 87 0.82 -0.36 -6.81
CA TYR A 87 1.50 0.90 -6.55
C TYR A 87 2.46 1.24 -7.68
N HIS A 88 2.96 2.45 -7.72
CA HIS A 88 4.04 2.78 -8.62
C HIS A 88 5.36 2.93 -7.86
N THR A 89 6.46 2.73 -8.61
CA THR A 89 7.82 3.03 -8.18
C THR A 89 8.49 3.92 -9.22
N LYS A 90 9.50 4.67 -8.83
CA LYS A 90 10.34 5.39 -9.79
C LYS A 90 11.29 4.43 -10.50
N VAL A 91 11.60 4.76 -11.75
CA VAL A 91 12.56 3.99 -12.57
C VAL A 91 13.98 4.11 -12.01
N ASP A 92 14.34 5.28 -11.49
CA ASP A 92 15.64 5.55 -10.91
C ASP A 92 15.58 6.52 -9.71
N ARG A 93 16.74 6.84 -9.13
CA ARG A 93 16.87 7.76 -7.99
C ARG A 93 16.76 9.24 -8.35
N LYS A 94 16.85 9.60 -9.64
CA LYS A 94 16.81 11.01 -10.06
C LYS A 94 15.40 11.58 -9.90
N PRO A 95 15.24 12.85 -9.62
CA PRO A 95 13.95 13.50 -9.72
C PRO A 95 13.34 13.31 -11.12
N GLY A 96 12.07 12.95 -11.20
CA GLY A 96 11.42 12.73 -12.51
C GLY A 96 10.10 11.96 -12.38
N TRP A 97 9.44 11.79 -13.52
CA TRP A 97 8.08 11.27 -13.62
C TRP A 97 7.99 9.86 -14.20
N GLU A 98 9.12 9.28 -14.59
CA GLU A 98 9.16 7.92 -15.11
C GLU A 98 8.92 6.89 -13.99
N ARG A 99 8.01 5.96 -14.24
CA ARG A 99 7.52 5.01 -13.23
C ARG A 99 7.29 3.63 -13.78
N HIS A 100 7.43 2.66 -12.89
CA HIS A 100 6.92 1.31 -13.07
C HIS A 100 5.61 1.15 -12.28
N ILE A 101 4.72 0.31 -12.77
CA ILE A 101 3.57 -0.20 -12.01
C ILE A 101 3.99 -1.53 -11.39
N CYS A 102 3.77 -1.66 -10.10
CA CYS A 102 4.11 -2.83 -9.31
C CYS A 102 2.86 -3.41 -8.64
N LEU A 103 2.87 -4.70 -8.45
CA LEU A 103 1.83 -5.46 -7.75
C LEU A 103 2.52 -6.44 -6.81
N GLN A 104 2.08 -6.48 -5.56
CA GLN A 104 2.54 -7.50 -4.59
C GLN A 104 1.46 -7.83 -3.58
N ARG A 105 1.58 -9.02 -2.95
CA ARG A 105 0.71 -9.39 -1.85
C ARG A 105 1.06 -8.63 -0.59
N PHE A 106 0.05 -8.41 0.26
CA PHE A 106 0.22 -7.95 1.62
C PHE A 106 -0.68 -8.76 2.56
N ILE A 107 -0.46 -8.64 3.85
CA ILE A 107 -1.26 -9.29 4.89
C ILE A 107 -1.72 -8.26 5.91
N PHE A 108 -2.67 -8.63 6.73
CA PHE A 108 -2.94 -7.94 7.99
C PHE A 108 -2.20 -8.67 9.11
N ASP A 109 -1.54 -7.92 9.98
CA ASP A 109 -0.82 -8.45 11.11
C ASP A 109 -1.74 -8.74 12.33
N PHE A 110 -1.15 -9.07 13.48
CA PHE A 110 -1.90 -9.48 14.67
C PHE A 110 -2.85 -8.41 15.22
N ASP A 111 -2.54 -7.14 15.05
CA ASP A 111 -3.40 -6.03 15.47
C ASP A 111 -4.39 -5.63 14.37
N GLY A 112 -4.43 -6.40 13.29
CA GLY A 112 -5.26 -6.18 12.11
C GLY A 112 -4.82 -5.01 11.26
N SER A 113 -3.63 -4.43 11.49
CA SER A 113 -3.07 -3.38 10.64
C SER A 113 -2.48 -3.94 9.35
N PRO A 114 -2.54 -3.22 8.23
CA PRO A 114 -1.95 -3.69 6.99
C PRO A 114 -0.41 -3.71 7.09
N TYR A 115 0.17 -4.84 6.73
CA TYR A 115 1.61 -5.04 6.60
C TYR A 115 1.97 -5.30 5.14
N PHE A 116 2.52 -4.31 4.49
CA PHE A 116 2.84 -4.34 3.06
C PHE A 116 4.15 -5.05 2.73
N GLY A 117 4.97 -5.35 3.74
CA GLY A 117 6.27 -5.97 3.54
C GLY A 117 7.29 -5.00 2.94
N LYS A 118 8.32 -5.57 2.31
CA LYS A 118 9.37 -4.81 1.60
C LYS A 118 8.96 -4.62 0.15
N ALA A 119 9.09 -3.39 -0.36
CA ALA A 119 8.83 -3.11 -1.78
C ALA A 119 9.76 -3.94 -2.67
N GLN A 120 9.18 -4.63 -3.66
CA GLN A 120 9.88 -5.55 -4.54
C GLN A 120 10.33 -4.84 -5.83
N PRO A 121 11.58 -5.05 -6.30
CA PRO A 121 12.01 -4.56 -7.60
C PRO A 121 11.21 -5.22 -8.73
N VAL A 122 11.03 -4.51 -9.84
CA VAL A 122 10.28 -5.00 -11.02
C VAL A 122 10.90 -6.25 -11.66
N THR A 123 12.15 -6.55 -11.33
CA THR A 123 12.85 -7.77 -11.78
C THR A 123 12.41 -9.02 -11.02
N VAL A 124 11.78 -8.85 -9.85
CA VAL A 124 11.28 -9.98 -9.04
C VAL A 124 9.92 -10.39 -9.55
N ARG A 125 9.82 -11.62 -10.05
CA ARG A 125 8.53 -12.18 -10.47
C ARG A 125 7.64 -12.42 -9.27
N GLN A 126 6.43 -11.87 -9.33
CA GLN A 126 5.39 -12.16 -8.36
C GLN A 126 4.62 -13.42 -8.78
N PRO A 127 4.15 -14.23 -7.81
CA PRO A 127 3.20 -15.30 -8.13
C PRO A 127 1.94 -14.67 -8.73
N LEU A 128 1.22 -15.44 -9.54
CA LEU A 128 -0.10 -15.02 -10.01
C LEU A 128 -1.08 -15.02 -8.83
N PRO A 129 -2.04 -14.08 -8.81
CA PRO A 129 -3.12 -14.09 -7.83
C PRO A 129 -3.88 -15.43 -7.87
N SER A 130 -4.28 -15.92 -6.70
CA SER A 130 -5.03 -17.17 -6.59
C SER A 130 -6.41 -17.08 -7.24
N VAL A 131 -6.84 -18.19 -7.86
CA VAL A 131 -8.15 -18.32 -8.51
C VAL A 131 -8.81 -19.61 -8.05
N SER A 132 -10.11 -19.55 -7.70
CA SER A 132 -10.89 -20.75 -7.37
C SER A 132 -11.06 -21.64 -8.60
N GLY A 133 -10.82 -22.94 -8.46
CA GLY A 133 -11.29 -23.93 -9.45
C GLY A 133 -10.37 -24.21 -10.61
N ILE A 134 -9.14 -23.72 -10.65
CA ILE A 134 -8.16 -24.27 -11.56
C ILE A 134 -7.56 -25.54 -10.92
N ASN A 135 -8.21 -26.69 -11.19
CA ASN A 135 -7.55 -27.98 -11.05
C ASN A 135 -6.20 -27.87 -11.76
N LYS A 136 -5.10 -28.05 -10.99
CA LYS A 136 -3.79 -28.33 -11.58
C LYS A 136 -3.96 -29.52 -12.49
N ARG A 137 -4.18 -29.30 -13.78
CA ARG A 137 -3.95 -30.34 -14.77
C ARG A 137 -2.44 -30.54 -14.75
N ASN A 138 -2.04 -31.63 -14.10
CA ASN A 138 -0.69 -32.15 -14.17
C ASN A 138 -0.32 -32.34 -15.66
N ASN A 139 0.67 -31.59 -16.07
CA ASN A 139 1.52 -31.95 -17.21
C ASN A 139 2.91 -32.20 -16.68
#